data_520876067521ad1ad7318c451d107899
#
_entry.id   520876067521ad1ad7318c451d107899
#
_cell.length_a   1.000
_cell.length_b   1.000
_cell.length_c   1.000
_cell.angle_alpha   90.00
_cell.angle_beta   90.00
_cell.angle_gamma   90.00
#
_symmetry.space_group_name_H-M   'P 1'
#
loop_
_entity.id
_entity.type
_entity.pdbx_description
1 polymer ?
#
loop_
_entity_poly.entity_id
_entity_poly.type
_entity_poly.pdbx_seq_one_letter_code
_entity_poly.pdbx_strand_id
1 'polypeptide(L)'
;YEYCIPPLEVFGQNDPLVKASELNIYNVFDIGKNNTINILRNPMLQERMHEFDEELFNSCPDNIDLYGYYQSPKYFEHIKDEIKNDFTFSKEVEAICTEMFESIHSDQKVISVHLRRTDYTVNPNHPVQPMSYYEQALKKFDKTDKILVFSDDPAWCQEQELFADDSVMISEG
;
A
#
# COMPACT_ATOMS: atom_id res chain seq x y z
N TYR A 1 -20.55 -3.44 -11.32
CA TYR A 1 -20.46 -3.51 -9.84
C TYR A 1 -20.18 -2.10 -9.36
N GLU A 2 -21.07 -1.54 -8.53
CA GLU A 2 -20.82 -0.24 -7.87
C GLU A 2 -20.06 -0.51 -6.58
N TYR A 3 -18.82 -0.05 -6.51
CA TYR A 3 -18.05 -0.10 -5.27
C TYR A 3 -18.55 1.00 -4.33
N CYS A 4 -19.20 0.60 -3.24
CA CYS A 4 -19.50 1.51 -2.15
C CYS A 4 -18.35 1.47 -1.16
N ILE A 5 -17.47 2.47 -1.17
CA ILE A 5 -16.57 2.73 -0.06
C ILE A 5 -17.37 3.53 0.96
N PRO A 6 -17.70 2.97 2.13
CA PRO A 6 -18.44 3.71 3.14
C PRO A 6 -17.63 4.92 3.59
N PRO A 7 -18.27 6.07 3.86
CA PRO A 7 -17.58 7.16 4.54
C PRO A 7 -17.04 6.64 5.87
N LEU A 8 -15.84 7.04 6.21
CA LEU A 8 -15.13 6.64 7.44
C LEU A 8 -15.91 6.88 8.74
N GLU A 9 -16.97 7.68 8.68
CA GLU A 9 -17.92 7.90 9.77
C GLU A 9 -18.62 6.64 10.27
N VAL A 10 -18.55 5.53 9.53
CA VAL A 10 -19.16 4.23 9.90
C VAL A 10 -18.23 3.39 10.78
N PHE A 11 -16.94 3.67 10.80
CA PHE A 11 -15.96 2.94 11.60
C PHE A 11 -15.81 3.55 13.00
N GLY A 12 -16.68 3.13 13.92
CA GLY A 12 -16.52 3.24 15.37
C GLY A 12 -16.33 4.64 15.97
N GLN A 13 -17.10 4.98 16.97
CA GLN A 13 -17.13 6.29 17.65
C GLN A 13 -15.84 6.71 18.37
N ASN A 14 -14.73 5.99 18.24
CA ASN A 14 -13.49 6.24 18.98
C ASN A 14 -12.23 6.35 18.13
N ASP A 15 -12.31 6.17 16.81
CA ASP A 15 -11.17 6.48 15.95
C ASP A 15 -11.22 7.96 15.52
N PRO A 16 -10.09 8.68 15.52
CA PRO A 16 -10.05 10.02 14.98
C PRO A 16 -10.50 9.92 13.52
N LEU A 17 -11.66 10.51 13.25
CA LEU A 17 -12.29 10.53 11.93
C LEU A 17 -11.33 11.14 10.92
N VAL A 18 -10.62 10.29 10.22
CA VAL A 18 -9.93 10.69 9.00
C VAL A 18 -11.02 10.94 7.98
N LYS A 19 -11.24 12.19 7.59
CA LYS A 19 -12.20 12.52 6.53
C LYS A 19 -11.77 11.78 5.28
N ALA A 20 -12.72 11.27 4.50
CA ALA A 20 -12.41 10.59 3.23
C ALA A 20 -11.54 11.46 2.31
N SER A 21 -11.67 12.80 2.38
CA SER A 21 -10.80 13.77 1.71
C SER A 21 -9.35 13.79 2.21
N GLU A 22 -9.08 13.22 3.37
CA GLU A 22 -7.72 13.09 3.96
C GLU A 22 -7.09 11.74 3.62
N LEU A 23 -7.85 10.80 3.05
CA LEU A 23 -7.30 9.58 2.51
C LEU A 23 -6.63 9.90 1.17
N ASN A 24 -5.33 9.88 1.17
CA ASN A 24 -4.51 10.11 -0.02
C ASN A 24 -4.85 9.17 -1.19
N ILE A 25 -5.53 8.04 -0.93
CA ILE A 25 -5.92 7.07 -1.96
C ILE A 25 -6.74 7.71 -3.10
N TYR A 26 -7.63 8.65 -2.80
CA TYR A 26 -8.42 9.36 -3.82
C TYR A 26 -7.62 10.44 -4.57
N ASN A 27 -6.46 10.82 -4.03
CA ASN A 27 -5.55 11.75 -4.68
C ASN A 27 -4.52 11.00 -5.55
N VAL A 28 -4.26 9.76 -5.21
CA VAL A 28 -3.28 8.91 -5.89
C VAL A 28 -3.90 8.15 -7.06
N PHE A 29 -5.10 7.61 -6.86
CA PHE A 29 -5.79 6.80 -7.86
C PHE A 29 -7.04 7.53 -8.38
N ASP A 30 -7.38 7.28 -9.64
CA ASP A 30 -8.61 7.81 -10.26
C ASP A 30 -9.82 6.90 -9.95
N ILE A 31 -10.06 6.66 -8.66
CA ILE A 31 -11.15 5.81 -8.19
C ILE A 31 -12.43 6.64 -8.12
N GLY A 32 -13.45 6.21 -8.83
CA GLY A 32 -14.88 6.58 -8.80
C GLY A 32 -15.33 7.76 -7.94
N LYS A 33 -14.83 8.98 -8.22
CA LYS A 33 -15.12 10.21 -7.47
C LYS A 33 -16.61 10.61 -7.45
N ASN A 34 -17.47 9.88 -8.17
CA ASN A 34 -18.86 10.25 -8.42
C ASN A 34 -19.89 9.31 -7.78
N ASN A 35 -19.49 8.34 -6.96
CA ASN A 35 -20.44 7.40 -6.40
C ASN A 35 -21.13 7.98 -5.17
N THR A 36 -22.42 8.21 -5.29
CA THR A 36 -23.30 8.54 -4.16
C THR A 36 -23.49 7.29 -3.33
N ILE A 37 -22.95 7.28 -2.12
CA ILE A 37 -23.08 6.14 -1.21
C ILE A 37 -24.47 6.16 -0.58
N ASN A 38 -25.29 5.19 -0.93
CA ASN A 38 -26.48 4.86 -0.15
C ASN A 38 -26.05 3.96 1.00
N ILE A 39 -26.00 4.51 2.20
CA ILE A 39 -25.71 3.73 3.42
C ILE A 39 -26.96 2.90 3.74
N LEU A 40 -27.11 1.76 3.07
CA LEU A 40 -27.98 0.70 3.52
C LEU A 40 -27.19 -0.08 4.58
N ARG A 41 -27.77 -0.28 5.76
CA ARG A 41 -27.19 -1.18 6.74
C ARG A 41 -27.42 -2.61 6.25
N ASN A 42 -26.47 -3.13 5.49
CA ASN A 42 -26.48 -4.52 5.06
C ASN A 42 -26.04 -5.44 6.23
N PRO A 43 -26.44 -6.70 6.23
CA PRO A 43 -25.80 -7.67 7.09
C PRO A 43 -24.30 -7.72 6.86
N MET A 44 -23.53 -7.95 7.91
CA MET A 44 -22.06 -7.98 7.82
C MET A 44 -21.57 -9.43 7.79
N LEU A 45 -20.65 -9.70 6.87
CA LEU A 45 -19.92 -10.97 6.79
C LEU A 45 -18.46 -10.73 7.18
N GLN A 46 -18.04 -11.36 8.27
CA GLN A 46 -16.69 -11.21 8.81
C GLN A 46 -15.76 -12.28 8.28
N GLU A 47 -14.56 -11.87 7.84
CA GLU A 47 -13.45 -12.77 7.54
C GLU A 47 -13.09 -13.61 8.79
N ARG A 48 -12.98 -14.91 8.61
CA ARG A 48 -12.77 -15.85 9.72
C ARG A 48 -11.29 -16.18 9.96
N MET A 49 -10.46 -15.97 8.92
CA MET A 49 -9.02 -16.28 8.92
C MET A 49 -8.28 -15.35 7.97
N HIS A 50 -6.96 -15.26 8.11
CA HIS A 50 -6.14 -14.43 7.21
C HIS A 50 -5.84 -15.09 5.86
N GLU A 51 -5.96 -16.42 5.79
CA GLU A 51 -5.84 -17.17 4.55
C GLU A 51 -7.14 -17.07 3.73
N PHE A 52 -7.07 -17.48 2.46
CA PHE A 52 -8.24 -17.52 1.60
C PHE A 52 -9.30 -18.47 2.15
N ASP A 53 -10.48 -17.94 2.45
CA ASP A 53 -11.65 -18.69 2.88
C ASP A 53 -12.53 -19.02 1.67
N GLU A 54 -12.32 -20.22 1.12
CA GLU A 54 -13.03 -20.67 -0.07
C GLU A 54 -14.54 -20.82 0.17
N GLU A 55 -14.94 -21.24 1.37
CA GLU A 55 -16.35 -21.37 1.73
C GLU A 55 -17.04 -20.01 1.76
N LEU A 56 -16.41 -19.02 2.43
CA LEU A 56 -16.88 -17.65 2.47
C LEU A 56 -16.98 -17.07 1.06
N PHE A 57 -15.96 -17.26 0.24
CA PHE A 57 -15.92 -16.74 -1.14
C PHE A 57 -17.06 -17.31 -2.00
N ASN A 58 -17.28 -18.62 -1.94
CA ASN A 58 -18.28 -19.28 -2.76
C ASN A 58 -19.74 -19.09 -2.28
N SER A 59 -19.91 -18.79 -0.99
CA SER A 59 -21.24 -18.64 -0.37
C SER A 59 -21.61 -17.19 -0.05
N CYS A 60 -20.74 -16.23 -0.39
CA CYS A 60 -20.98 -14.81 -0.12
C CYS A 60 -22.25 -14.34 -0.81
N PRO A 61 -23.30 -13.91 -0.06
CA PRO A 61 -24.53 -13.42 -0.66
C PRO A 61 -24.36 -12.01 -1.23
N ASP A 62 -25.27 -11.61 -2.10
CA ASP A 62 -25.37 -10.22 -2.54
C ASP A 62 -25.83 -9.29 -1.41
N ASN A 63 -25.51 -8.01 -1.53
CA ASN A 63 -25.90 -6.94 -0.59
C ASN A 63 -25.47 -7.20 0.85
N ILE A 64 -24.21 -7.55 1.03
CA ILE A 64 -23.58 -7.78 2.32
C ILE A 64 -22.36 -6.88 2.49
N ASP A 65 -22.11 -6.42 3.71
CA ASP A 65 -20.91 -5.69 4.04
C ASP A 65 -19.81 -6.68 4.45
N LEU A 66 -18.63 -6.58 3.81
CA LEU A 66 -17.47 -7.42 4.11
C LEU A 66 -16.62 -6.74 5.18
N TYR A 67 -16.36 -7.44 6.29
CA TYR A 67 -15.50 -6.97 7.36
C TYR A 67 -14.29 -7.88 7.50
N GLY A 68 -13.10 -7.35 7.22
CA GLY A 68 -11.84 -8.09 7.27
C GLY A 68 -10.77 -7.47 6.39
N TYR A 69 -9.62 -8.10 6.31
CA TYR A 69 -8.49 -7.64 5.50
C TYR A 69 -8.52 -8.18 4.08
N TYR A 70 -9.08 -9.37 3.87
CA TYR A 70 -9.18 -10.05 2.56
C TYR A 70 -7.87 -10.01 1.76
N GLN A 71 -6.75 -10.28 2.43
CA GLN A 71 -5.39 -10.09 1.89
C GLN A 71 -5.02 -11.08 0.79
N SER A 72 -5.74 -12.20 0.68
CA SER A 72 -5.42 -13.19 -0.35
C SER A 72 -5.82 -12.71 -1.75
N PRO A 73 -4.93 -12.76 -2.75
CA PRO A 73 -5.27 -12.40 -4.12
C PRO A 73 -6.38 -13.27 -4.73
N LYS A 74 -6.64 -14.46 -4.18
CA LYS A 74 -7.69 -15.36 -4.65
C LYS A 74 -9.10 -14.78 -4.54
N TYR A 75 -9.33 -13.81 -3.64
CA TYR A 75 -10.61 -13.13 -3.50
C TYR A 75 -10.96 -12.26 -4.71
N PHE A 76 -9.99 -11.78 -5.46
CA PHE A 76 -10.18 -10.83 -6.56
C PHE A 76 -9.43 -11.21 -7.85
N GLU A 77 -8.81 -12.38 -7.92
CA GLU A 77 -8.05 -12.80 -9.10
C GLU A 77 -8.93 -12.89 -10.36
N HIS A 78 -10.21 -13.23 -10.19
CA HIS A 78 -11.18 -13.35 -11.28
C HIS A 78 -11.60 -11.99 -11.88
N ILE A 79 -11.36 -10.89 -11.16
CA ILE A 79 -11.64 -9.50 -11.60
C ILE A 79 -10.36 -8.64 -11.58
N LYS A 80 -9.20 -9.26 -11.68
CA LYS A 80 -7.92 -8.56 -11.54
C LYS A 80 -7.71 -7.41 -12.53
N ASP A 81 -8.27 -7.54 -13.74
CA ASP A 81 -8.08 -6.54 -14.77
C ASP A 81 -8.98 -5.32 -14.51
N GLU A 82 -10.18 -5.52 -13.99
CA GLU A 82 -11.05 -4.45 -13.50
C GLU A 82 -10.39 -3.71 -12.34
N ILE A 83 -9.86 -4.44 -11.35
CA ILE A 83 -9.15 -3.85 -10.21
C ILE A 83 -7.93 -3.05 -10.66
N LYS A 84 -7.14 -3.57 -11.60
CA LYS A 84 -5.99 -2.81 -12.13
C LYS A 84 -6.40 -1.51 -12.81
N ASN A 85 -7.54 -1.52 -13.52
CA ASN A 85 -8.07 -0.31 -14.14
C ASN A 85 -8.53 0.70 -13.08
N ASP A 86 -9.22 0.24 -12.03
CA ASP A 86 -9.71 1.10 -10.95
C ASP A 86 -8.55 1.72 -10.15
N PHE A 87 -7.44 0.99 -9.99
CA PHE A 87 -6.22 1.48 -9.33
C PHE A 87 -5.20 2.10 -10.32
N THR A 88 -5.68 2.72 -11.38
CA THR A 88 -4.83 3.53 -12.25
C THR A 88 -4.46 4.84 -11.54
N PHE A 89 -3.20 5.22 -11.59
CA PHE A 89 -2.74 6.47 -10.99
C PHE A 89 -3.40 7.67 -11.66
N SER A 90 -3.65 8.72 -10.88
CA SER A 90 -4.06 10.01 -11.43
C SER A 90 -2.95 10.56 -12.34
N LYS A 91 -3.33 11.32 -13.37
CA LYS A 91 -2.36 11.87 -14.33
C LYS A 91 -1.30 12.76 -13.67
N GLU A 92 -1.69 13.46 -12.60
CA GLU A 92 -0.79 14.31 -11.82
C GLU A 92 0.27 13.48 -11.11
N VAL A 93 -0.13 12.38 -10.46
CA VAL A 93 0.80 11.47 -9.79
C VAL A 93 1.70 10.77 -10.80
N GLU A 94 1.13 10.30 -11.91
CA GLU A 94 1.90 9.65 -12.99
C GLU A 94 2.96 10.58 -13.56
N ALA A 95 2.62 11.85 -13.79
CA ALA A 95 3.56 12.85 -14.29
C ALA A 95 4.72 13.10 -13.31
N ILE A 96 4.41 13.30 -12.01
CA ILE A 96 5.41 13.51 -10.97
C ILE A 96 6.33 12.28 -10.84
N CYS A 97 5.75 11.07 -10.79
CA CYS A 97 6.52 9.85 -10.69
C CYS A 97 7.40 9.62 -11.93
N THR A 98 6.91 9.96 -13.13
CA THR A 98 7.69 9.85 -14.37
C THR A 98 8.87 10.80 -14.35
N GLU A 99 8.67 12.08 -14.00
CA GLU A 99 9.74 13.07 -13.88
C GLU A 99 10.79 12.64 -12.86
N MET A 100 10.38 12.20 -11.68
CA MET A 100 11.27 11.67 -10.65
C MET A 100 12.05 10.45 -11.17
N PHE A 101 11.37 9.50 -11.79
CA PHE A 101 12.00 8.30 -12.32
C PHE A 101 13.02 8.62 -13.40
N GLU A 102 12.69 9.52 -14.33
CA GLU A 102 13.62 9.98 -15.37
C GLU A 102 14.86 10.68 -14.80
N SER A 103 14.70 11.43 -13.69
CA SER A 103 15.82 12.08 -13.01
C SER A 103 16.77 11.08 -12.33
N ILE A 104 16.25 9.94 -11.90
CA ILE A 104 17.01 8.87 -11.23
C ILE A 104 17.58 7.89 -12.27
N HIS A 105 16.82 7.65 -13.34
CA HIS A 105 17.11 6.66 -14.36
C HIS A 105 18.28 7.12 -15.23
N SER A 106 19.43 6.54 -14.95
CA SER A 106 20.54 6.41 -15.91
C SER A 106 20.42 5.01 -16.54
N ASP A 107 21.34 4.62 -17.42
CA ASP A 107 21.41 3.25 -17.98
C ASP A 107 21.59 2.13 -16.92
N GLN A 108 21.58 2.49 -15.64
CA GLN A 108 21.71 1.58 -14.50
C GLN A 108 20.33 1.11 -14.03
N LYS A 109 20.27 -0.11 -13.51
CA LYS A 109 19.07 -0.62 -12.85
C LYS A 109 18.84 0.14 -11.54
N VAL A 110 17.58 0.29 -11.18
CA VAL A 110 17.16 0.87 -9.90
C VAL A 110 16.58 -0.23 -9.03
N ILE A 111 17.11 -0.36 -7.82
CA ILE A 111 16.61 -1.28 -6.79
C ILE A 111 15.78 -0.47 -5.80
N SER A 112 14.55 -0.86 -5.59
CA SER A 112 13.69 -0.27 -4.56
C SER A 112 13.84 -1.03 -3.25
N VAL A 113 14.12 -0.30 -2.16
CA VAL A 113 14.22 -0.83 -0.81
C VAL A 113 13.18 -0.14 0.06
N HIS A 114 12.32 -0.91 0.71
CA HIS A 114 11.31 -0.38 1.62
C HIS A 114 11.62 -0.75 3.07
N LEU A 115 11.67 0.26 3.94
CA LEU A 115 11.85 0.11 5.38
C LEU A 115 10.64 0.68 6.13
N ARG A 116 9.90 -0.20 6.80
CA ARG A 116 8.83 0.18 7.72
C ARG A 116 9.36 0.13 9.15
N ARG A 117 9.27 1.24 9.87
CA ARG A 117 9.87 1.39 11.20
C ARG A 117 8.93 1.95 12.25
N THR A 118 8.38 3.14 12.04
CA THR A 118 7.75 3.97 13.09
C THR A 118 6.83 3.18 14.03
N ASP A 119 5.70 2.72 13.54
CA ASP A 119 4.74 1.92 14.30
C ASP A 119 5.24 0.48 14.58
N TYR A 120 6.10 -0.08 13.73
CA TYR A 120 6.66 -1.42 13.92
C TYR A 120 7.66 -1.49 15.07
N THR A 121 8.30 -0.37 15.45
CA THR A 121 9.24 -0.36 16.59
C THR A 121 8.56 -0.66 17.92
N VAL A 122 7.26 -0.42 18.02
CA VAL A 122 6.45 -0.61 19.24
C VAL A 122 5.40 -1.73 19.11
N ASN A 123 5.27 -2.32 17.93
CA ASN A 123 4.28 -3.35 17.67
C ASN A 123 4.90 -4.76 17.71
N PRO A 124 4.55 -5.58 18.73
CA PRO A 124 5.15 -6.92 18.86
C PRO A 124 4.74 -7.90 17.74
N ASN A 125 3.66 -7.59 17.02
CA ASN A 125 3.16 -8.43 15.91
C ASN A 125 3.86 -8.14 14.58
N HIS A 126 4.56 -7.02 14.47
CA HIS A 126 5.25 -6.57 13.26
C HIS A 126 6.69 -6.17 13.58
N PRO A 127 7.61 -7.14 13.76
CA PRO A 127 8.99 -6.83 14.12
C PRO A 127 9.70 -6.08 12.99
N VAL A 128 10.43 -5.03 13.37
CA VAL A 128 11.32 -4.33 12.44
C VAL A 128 12.39 -5.29 11.95
N GLN A 129 12.66 -5.28 10.64
CA GLN A 129 13.74 -6.08 10.08
C GLN A 129 15.10 -5.52 10.48
N PRO A 130 16.07 -6.35 10.92
CA PRO A 130 17.40 -5.89 11.27
C PRO A 130 18.17 -5.44 10.02
N MET A 131 19.14 -4.54 10.19
CA MET A 131 19.96 -4.06 9.06
C MET A 131 20.66 -5.19 8.30
N SER A 132 21.05 -6.26 8.99
CA SER A 132 21.64 -7.45 8.37
C SER A 132 20.73 -8.13 7.33
N TYR A 133 19.40 -7.98 7.44
CA TYR A 133 18.47 -8.44 6.41
C TYR A 133 18.67 -7.66 5.10
N TYR A 134 18.72 -6.33 5.19
CA TYR A 134 18.91 -5.45 4.02
C TYR A 134 20.29 -5.63 3.40
N GLU A 135 21.33 -5.76 4.22
CA GLU A 135 22.70 -6.08 3.76
C GLU A 135 22.76 -7.38 2.96
N GLN A 136 22.09 -8.41 3.45
CA GLN A 136 22.07 -9.72 2.76
C GLN A 136 21.22 -9.66 1.47
N ALA A 137 20.11 -8.92 1.49
CA ALA A 137 19.26 -8.74 0.33
C ALA A 137 20.01 -8.00 -0.77
N LEU A 138 20.65 -6.88 -0.46
CA LEU A 138 21.41 -6.07 -1.41
C LEU A 138 22.61 -6.80 -2.03
N LYS A 139 23.23 -7.75 -1.32
CA LYS A 139 24.31 -8.59 -1.88
C LYS A 139 23.87 -9.45 -3.08
N LYS A 140 22.56 -9.58 -3.32
CA LYS A 140 22.03 -10.34 -4.48
C LYS A 140 21.93 -9.51 -5.76
N PHE A 141 22.20 -8.21 -5.69
CA PHE A 141 22.17 -7.27 -6.79
C PHE A 141 23.59 -6.80 -7.15
N ASP A 142 23.73 -6.26 -8.35
CA ASP A 142 25.00 -5.72 -8.80
C ASP A 142 25.32 -4.43 -8.06
N LYS A 143 26.60 -4.22 -7.71
CA LYS A 143 27.05 -3.03 -6.98
C LYS A 143 26.93 -1.73 -7.78
N THR A 144 26.70 -1.83 -9.07
CA THR A 144 26.51 -0.70 -9.96
C THR A 144 25.07 -0.23 -10.06
N ASP A 145 24.13 -1.02 -9.47
CA ASP A 145 22.72 -0.66 -9.45
C ASP A 145 22.49 0.53 -8.51
N LYS A 146 21.59 1.43 -8.88
CA LYS A 146 21.13 2.50 -7.99
C LYS A 146 20.13 1.96 -6.99
N ILE A 147 20.16 2.49 -5.77
CA ILE A 147 19.26 2.08 -4.69
C ILE A 147 18.34 3.26 -4.35
N LEU A 148 17.04 3.04 -4.42
CA LEU A 148 16.03 3.99 -3.98
C LEU A 148 15.37 3.46 -2.72
N VAL A 149 15.55 4.17 -1.60
CA VAL A 149 15.05 3.80 -0.28
C VAL A 149 13.76 4.54 0.01
N PHE A 150 12.71 3.82 0.34
CA PHE A 150 11.44 4.34 0.83
C PHE A 150 11.29 3.97 2.31
N SER A 151 10.99 4.94 3.16
CA SER A 151 10.78 4.70 4.58
C SER A 151 9.78 5.70 5.16
N ASP A 152 9.09 5.27 6.21
CA ASP A 152 8.33 6.14 7.12
C ASP A 152 9.24 6.79 8.19
N ASP A 153 10.57 6.53 8.14
CA ASP A 153 11.60 7.11 9.02
C ASP A 153 12.86 7.42 8.18
N PRO A 154 12.78 8.38 7.23
CA PRO A 154 13.89 8.69 6.34
C PRO A 154 15.11 9.25 7.09
N ALA A 155 14.90 9.99 8.17
CA ALA A 155 16.01 10.53 8.98
C ALA A 155 16.86 9.41 9.59
N TRP A 156 16.21 8.36 10.12
CA TRP A 156 16.93 7.20 10.60
C TRP A 156 17.68 6.47 9.47
N CYS A 157 17.09 6.39 8.28
CA CYS A 157 17.75 5.75 7.14
C CYS A 157 19.04 6.49 6.75
N GLN A 158 19.07 7.83 6.81
CA GLN A 158 20.24 8.65 6.54
C GLN A 158 21.40 8.39 7.51
N GLU A 159 21.12 7.94 8.71
CA GLU A 159 22.13 7.61 9.72
C GLU A 159 22.77 6.21 9.53
N GLN A 160 22.21 5.39 8.61
CA GLN A 160 22.71 4.04 8.42
C GLN A 160 23.89 3.98 7.45
N GLU A 161 24.99 3.37 7.87
CA GLU A 161 26.18 3.19 7.03
C GLU A 161 25.88 2.48 5.70
N LEU A 162 24.91 1.56 5.70
CA LEU A 162 24.47 0.83 4.51
C LEU A 162 23.95 1.75 3.40
N PHE A 163 23.43 2.92 3.76
CA PHE A 163 22.79 3.87 2.86
C PHE A 163 23.61 5.15 2.66
N ALA A 164 24.85 5.18 3.10
CA ALA A 164 25.73 6.34 3.00
C ALA A 164 26.42 6.51 1.63
N ASP A 165 26.25 5.55 0.72
CA ASP A 165 26.88 5.56 -0.60
C ASP A 165 26.13 6.49 -1.57
N ASP A 166 26.86 7.15 -2.48
CA ASP A 166 26.32 8.09 -3.47
C ASP A 166 25.34 7.42 -4.47
N SER A 167 25.36 6.09 -4.58
CA SER A 167 24.39 5.32 -5.39
C SER A 167 23.04 5.18 -4.71
N VAL A 168 22.92 5.57 -3.44
CA VAL A 168 21.69 5.47 -2.65
C VAL A 168 20.96 6.80 -2.61
N MET A 169 19.69 6.78 -2.93
CA MET A 169 18.78 7.90 -2.78
C MET A 169 17.69 7.52 -1.76
N ILE A 170 17.49 8.36 -0.74
CA ILE A 170 16.42 8.17 0.24
C ILE A 170 15.29 9.13 -0.12
N SER A 171 14.09 8.58 -0.32
CA SER A 171 12.89 9.37 -0.60
C SER A 171 12.49 10.18 0.63
N GLU A 172 12.36 11.48 0.45
CA GLU A 172 11.84 12.40 1.48
C GLU A 172 10.32 12.45 1.33
N GLY A 173 9.59 11.48 1.72
CA GLY A 173 8.13 11.34 1.78
C GLY A 173 7.23 12.44 1.22
#